data_e725380015fdcffada828a5a027338b7
#
_entry.id   e725380015fdcffada828a5a027338b7
#
_cell.length_a   1.000
_cell.length_b   1.000
_cell.length_c   1.000
_cell.angle_alpha   90.00
_cell.angle_beta   90.00
_cell.angle_gamma   90.00
#
_symmetry.space_group_name_H-M   'P 1'
#
loop_
_entity.id
_entity.type
_entity.pdbx_description
1 polymer ?
#
loop_
_entity_poly.entity_id
_entity_poly.type
_entity_poly.pdbx_seq_one_letter_code
_entity_poly.pdbx_strand_id
1 'polypeptide(L)'
;MLFRSLGEFGLRLPPAGQVAPRDFAALIKKVQQRPDASLIESVLLRSQSLAVYQPDCTGHFGLALSAYAHFTSPIRRYPDLLVHRAIRHVLMGGKAANYVYSPTQMGNLAVHCSQNERRADEAARDVDERYKCAWMEKHVGSEFDGIVSGVTSFGLFVELTDSKVTGLVHITQLPNDYYHFDPVRHLLSGERGGLQFRLGDAVRVQVLRASLEDRKIDFRLVRDVPVRRVAPVEAPRKAAAPRREPRKGARQR
;
A
#
# COMPACT_ATOMS: atom_id res chain seq x y z
N MET A 1 -4.78 9.58 5.74
CA MET A 1 -4.34 8.30 6.26
C MET A 1 -2.85 8.32 6.56
N LEU A 2 -1.96 8.62 5.59
CA LEU A 2 -0.50 8.69 5.73
C LEU A 2 0.00 9.42 6.99
N PHE A 3 -0.41 10.68 7.20
CA PHE A 3 0.07 11.48 8.33
C PHE A 3 -0.26 10.87 9.70
N ARG A 4 -1.41 10.19 9.82
CA ARG A 4 -1.81 9.50 11.05
C ARG A 4 -0.94 8.25 11.26
N SER A 5 -0.76 7.43 10.23
CA SER A 5 0.10 6.24 10.32
C SER A 5 1.54 6.60 10.66
N LEU A 6 2.11 7.63 10.03
CA LEU A 6 3.47 8.10 10.35
C LEU A 6 3.58 8.60 11.80
N GLY A 7 2.54 9.26 12.32
CA GLY A 7 2.48 9.70 13.71
C GLY A 7 2.62 8.56 14.71
N GLU A 8 2.00 7.40 14.44
CA GLU A 8 2.13 6.18 15.27
C GLU A 8 3.57 5.62 15.29
N PHE A 9 4.34 5.84 14.22
CA PHE A 9 5.76 5.48 14.16
C PHE A 9 6.69 6.58 14.71
N GLY A 10 6.14 7.65 15.30
CA GLY A 10 6.91 8.80 15.79
C GLY A 10 7.55 9.64 14.67
N LEU A 11 7.01 9.56 13.46
CA LEU A 11 7.51 10.26 12.28
C LEU A 11 6.56 11.39 11.87
N ARG A 12 7.12 12.44 11.27
CA ARG A 12 6.35 13.60 10.80
C ARG A 12 6.80 14.01 9.42
N LEU A 13 5.84 14.40 8.59
CA LEU A 13 6.02 15.10 7.33
C LEU A 13 5.45 16.51 7.45
N PRO A 14 5.89 17.46 6.59
CA PRO A 14 5.22 18.75 6.44
C PRO A 14 3.72 18.60 6.20
N PRO A 15 2.91 19.64 6.44
CA PRO A 15 1.47 19.60 6.15
C PRO A 15 1.16 19.18 4.71
N ALA A 16 -0.02 18.58 4.50
CA ALA A 16 -0.48 18.21 3.18
C ALA A 16 -0.43 19.42 2.22
N GLY A 17 0.09 19.20 1.00
CA GLY A 17 0.31 20.26 0.01
C GLY A 17 1.66 20.98 0.11
N GLN A 18 2.42 20.79 1.20
CA GLN A 18 3.79 21.33 1.35
C GLN A 18 4.87 20.24 1.30
N VAL A 19 4.47 18.99 1.18
CA VAL A 19 5.39 17.86 1.13
C VAL A 19 6.15 17.86 -0.19
N ALA A 20 7.49 17.85 -0.10
CA ALA A 20 8.37 17.77 -1.26
C ALA A 20 9.05 16.39 -1.36
N PRO A 21 9.56 16.00 -2.53
CA PRO A 21 10.29 14.73 -2.71
C PRO A 21 11.43 14.53 -1.71
N ARG A 22 12.14 15.60 -1.38
CA ARG A 22 13.24 15.60 -0.39
C ARG A 22 12.79 15.17 1.01
N ASP A 23 11.53 15.46 1.38
CA ASP A 23 10.98 15.10 2.69
C ASP A 23 10.77 13.58 2.78
N PHE A 24 10.30 12.96 1.69
CA PHE A 24 10.23 11.51 1.56
C PHE A 24 11.61 10.87 1.62
N ALA A 25 12.57 11.39 0.85
CA ALA A 25 13.95 10.88 0.84
C ALA A 25 14.60 10.97 2.23
N ALA A 26 14.43 12.10 2.92
CA ALA A 26 14.95 12.29 4.28
C ALA A 26 14.30 11.32 5.28
N LEU A 27 12.98 11.08 5.14
CA LEU A 27 12.27 10.15 6.01
C LEU A 27 12.71 8.71 5.76
N ILE A 28 12.81 8.27 4.50
CA ILE A 28 13.31 6.93 4.14
C ILE A 28 14.71 6.72 4.72
N LYS A 29 15.63 7.69 4.53
CA LYS A 29 16.99 7.62 5.09
C LYS A 29 16.98 7.49 6.62
N LYS A 30 16.07 8.20 7.30
CA LYS A 30 15.93 8.15 8.77
C LYS A 30 15.44 6.79 9.27
N VAL A 31 14.62 6.08 8.50
CA VAL A 31 14.02 4.81 8.93
C VAL A 31 14.77 3.58 8.45
N GLN A 32 15.73 3.72 7.57
CA GLN A 32 16.42 2.64 6.86
C GLN A 32 17.00 1.53 7.77
N GLN A 33 17.39 1.88 9.00
CA GLN A 33 17.94 0.92 9.97
C GLN A 33 16.91 0.44 11.01
N ARG A 34 15.65 0.85 10.88
CA ARG A 34 14.61 0.46 11.83
C ARG A 34 14.04 -0.92 11.46
N PRO A 35 13.61 -1.71 12.44
CA PRO A 35 12.97 -3.02 12.19
C PRO A 35 11.63 -2.90 11.46
N ASP A 36 11.00 -1.72 11.47
CA ASP A 36 9.74 -1.41 10.80
C ASP A 36 9.93 -0.61 9.49
N ALA A 37 11.15 -0.52 8.97
CA ALA A 37 11.48 0.24 7.74
C ALA A 37 10.59 -0.16 6.56
N SER A 38 10.49 -1.46 6.25
CA SER A 38 9.68 -1.97 5.12
C SER A 38 8.20 -1.60 5.23
N LEU A 39 7.64 -1.59 6.45
CA LEU A 39 6.27 -1.15 6.69
C LEU A 39 6.11 0.33 6.37
N ILE A 40 7.02 1.17 6.87
CA ILE A 40 6.99 2.62 6.65
C ILE A 40 7.16 2.95 5.17
N GLU A 41 8.09 2.30 4.47
CA GLU A 41 8.31 2.44 3.03
C GLU A 41 7.07 2.05 2.23
N SER A 42 6.42 0.94 2.57
CA SER A 42 5.15 0.54 1.96
C SER A 42 4.03 1.56 2.16
N VAL A 43 3.90 2.12 3.36
CA VAL A 43 2.90 3.16 3.67
C VAL A 43 3.19 4.42 2.86
N LEU A 44 4.45 4.83 2.75
CA LEU A 44 4.88 5.96 1.93
C LEU A 44 4.58 5.73 0.45
N LEU A 45 4.93 4.58 -0.10
CA LEU A 45 4.70 4.23 -1.50
C LEU A 45 3.20 4.23 -1.83
N ARG A 46 2.39 3.58 -1.02
CA ARG A 46 0.92 3.51 -1.20
C ARG A 46 0.21 4.86 -1.04
N SER A 47 0.86 5.84 -0.43
CA SER A 47 0.31 7.19 -0.27
C SER A 47 0.50 8.08 -1.49
N GLN A 48 1.35 7.68 -2.43
CA GLN A 48 1.59 8.44 -3.66
C GLN A 48 0.44 8.22 -4.65
N SER A 49 0.05 9.30 -5.32
CA SER A 49 -0.89 9.23 -6.44
C SER A 49 -0.21 8.60 -7.65
N LEU A 50 -0.98 7.86 -8.43
CA LEU A 50 -0.52 7.37 -9.72
C LEU A 50 -0.22 8.55 -10.65
N ALA A 51 0.85 8.43 -11.45
CA ALA A 51 1.16 9.38 -12.50
C ALA A 51 0.02 9.39 -13.55
N VAL A 52 -0.24 10.56 -14.12
CA VAL A 52 -1.23 10.75 -15.17
C VAL A 52 -0.65 11.63 -16.26
N TYR A 53 -1.07 11.41 -17.50
CA TYR A 53 -0.79 12.34 -18.58
C TYR A 53 -1.69 13.56 -18.46
N GLN A 54 -1.12 14.73 -18.61
CA GLN A 54 -1.84 16.00 -18.60
C GLN A 54 -1.08 17.04 -19.43
N PRO A 55 -1.76 18.06 -20.02
CA PRO A 55 -1.09 19.09 -20.79
C PRO A 55 -0.29 20.06 -19.92
N ASP A 56 -0.66 20.22 -18.63
CA ASP A 56 -0.01 21.13 -17.72
C ASP A 56 1.29 20.53 -17.16
N CYS A 57 2.36 21.33 -17.14
CA CYS A 57 3.64 20.91 -16.61
C CYS A 57 3.69 21.11 -15.10
N THR A 58 3.27 20.08 -14.33
CA THR A 58 3.32 20.08 -12.86
C THR A 58 4.59 19.41 -12.30
N GLY A 59 5.50 18.97 -13.20
CA GLY A 59 6.68 18.21 -12.82
C GLY A 59 6.40 16.74 -12.52
N HIS A 60 7.38 16.08 -11.92
CA HIS A 60 7.26 14.67 -11.53
C HIS A 60 7.75 14.49 -10.10
N PHE A 61 6.83 14.29 -9.15
CA PHE A 61 7.16 14.19 -7.73
C PHE A 61 8.17 13.07 -7.43
N GLY A 62 7.92 11.85 -7.91
CA GLY A 62 8.77 10.69 -7.63
C GLY A 62 10.19 10.79 -8.19
N LEU A 63 10.41 11.58 -9.26
CA LEU A 63 11.72 11.87 -9.83
C LEU A 63 12.33 13.18 -9.31
N ALA A 64 11.60 13.94 -8.51
CA ALA A 64 12.00 15.26 -8.02
C ALA A 64 12.33 16.27 -9.15
N LEU A 65 11.62 16.17 -10.29
CA LEU A 65 11.83 17.04 -11.44
C LEU A 65 10.73 18.09 -11.51
N SER A 66 11.10 19.35 -11.75
CA SER A 66 10.16 20.46 -11.93
C SER A 66 9.45 20.44 -13.28
N ALA A 67 10.03 19.79 -14.28
CA ALA A 67 9.45 19.57 -15.60
C ALA A 67 9.79 18.15 -16.06
N TYR A 68 8.80 17.46 -16.62
CA TYR A 68 8.98 16.10 -17.09
C TYR A 68 7.99 15.80 -18.24
N ALA A 69 8.47 15.12 -19.26
CA ALA A 69 7.62 14.60 -20.32
C ALA A 69 8.17 13.25 -20.81
N HIS A 70 7.29 12.37 -21.21
CA HIS A 70 7.67 11.18 -21.95
C HIS A 70 8.12 11.60 -23.36
N PHE A 71 9.27 11.09 -23.83
CA PHE A 71 9.86 11.49 -25.10
C PHE A 71 10.48 10.34 -25.89
N THR A 72 11.04 9.35 -25.21
CA THR A 72 12.00 8.39 -25.78
C THR A 72 11.36 7.21 -26.52
N SER A 73 10.03 7.04 -26.48
CA SER A 73 9.36 5.87 -27.04
C SER A 73 8.12 6.20 -27.89
N PRO A 74 8.24 7.07 -28.93
CA PRO A 74 7.08 7.53 -29.71
C PRO A 74 6.42 6.43 -30.56
N ILE A 75 7.08 5.29 -30.78
CA ILE A 75 6.52 4.14 -31.52
C ILE A 75 5.41 3.46 -30.73
N ARG A 76 5.54 3.36 -29.41
CA ARG A 76 4.64 2.61 -28.54
C ARG A 76 3.86 3.44 -27.52
N ARG A 77 4.25 4.71 -27.31
CA ARG A 77 3.57 5.64 -26.42
C ARG A 77 3.10 6.87 -27.19
N TYR A 78 1.80 7.02 -27.33
CA TYR A 78 1.23 8.15 -28.03
C TYR A 78 1.55 9.52 -27.41
N PRO A 79 1.65 9.69 -26.07
CA PRO A 79 2.10 10.95 -25.47
C PRO A 79 3.49 11.39 -25.96
N ASP A 80 4.44 10.47 -26.12
CA ASP A 80 5.77 10.76 -26.69
C ASP A 80 5.64 11.31 -28.13
N LEU A 81 4.79 10.69 -28.94
CA LEU A 81 4.55 11.15 -30.31
C LEU A 81 3.93 12.55 -30.33
N LEU A 82 3.03 12.87 -29.40
CA LEU A 82 2.47 14.22 -29.26
C LEU A 82 3.53 15.25 -28.92
N VAL A 83 4.46 14.92 -28.03
CA VAL A 83 5.61 15.78 -27.67
C VAL A 83 6.52 15.98 -28.90
N HIS A 84 6.84 14.94 -29.67
CA HIS A 84 7.60 15.05 -30.90
C HIS A 84 6.92 15.99 -31.93
N ARG A 85 5.59 15.87 -32.11
CA ARG A 85 4.82 16.73 -32.99
C ARG A 85 4.84 18.17 -32.53
N ALA A 86 4.71 18.43 -31.23
CA ALA A 86 4.76 19.76 -30.64
C ALA A 86 6.14 20.42 -30.87
N ILE A 87 7.21 19.67 -30.59
CA ILE A 87 8.60 20.14 -30.81
C ILE A 87 8.81 20.46 -32.28
N ARG A 88 8.41 19.58 -33.20
CA ARG A 88 8.52 19.83 -34.65
C ARG A 88 7.78 21.10 -35.05
N HIS A 89 6.55 21.30 -34.55
CA HIS A 89 5.77 22.51 -34.83
C HIS A 89 6.52 23.78 -34.42
N VAL A 90 7.09 23.81 -33.22
CA VAL A 90 7.87 24.95 -32.71
C VAL A 90 9.13 25.18 -33.54
N LEU A 91 9.89 24.12 -33.86
CA LEU A 91 11.10 24.21 -34.67
C LEU A 91 10.85 24.72 -36.10
N MET A 92 9.67 24.48 -36.63
CA MET A 92 9.22 25.01 -37.94
C MET A 92 8.66 26.44 -37.86
N GLY A 93 8.82 27.14 -36.73
CA GLY A 93 8.35 28.49 -36.51
C GLY A 93 6.84 28.60 -36.15
N GLY A 94 6.19 27.48 -35.86
CA GLY A 94 4.80 27.44 -35.44
C GLY A 94 4.57 28.09 -34.09
N LYS A 95 3.45 28.76 -33.90
CA LYS A 95 3.02 29.36 -32.63
C LYS A 95 2.00 28.45 -31.93
N ALA A 96 1.87 28.55 -30.62
CA ALA A 96 0.89 27.78 -29.87
C ALA A 96 -0.55 27.96 -30.37
N ALA A 97 -0.92 29.17 -30.83
CA ALA A 97 -2.23 29.48 -31.38
C ALA A 97 -2.55 28.71 -32.67
N ASN A 98 -1.55 28.29 -33.44
CA ASN A 98 -1.69 27.56 -34.70
C ASN A 98 -1.36 26.07 -34.58
N TYR A 99 -1.24 25.56 -33.33
CA TYR A 99 -0.99 24.13 -33.13
C TYR A 99 -2.25 23.32 -33.46
N VAL A 100 -2.06 22.15 -34.05
CA VAL A 100 -3.14 21.28 -34.55
C VAL A 100 -4.13 20.82 -33.47
N TYR A 101 -3.71 20.75 -32.23
CA TYR A 101 -4.56 20.38 -31.11
C TYR A 101 -4.79 21.58 -30.19
N SER A 102 -6.06 21.84 -29.87
CA SER A 102 -6.42 22.80 -28.81
C SER A 102 -6.07 22.25 -27.41
N PRO A 103 -5.95 23.10 -26.36
CA PRO A 103 -5.73 22.66 -24.99
C PRO A 103 -6.76 21.63 -24.52
N THR A 104 -8.04 21.81 -24.88
CA THR A 104 -9.11 20.85 -24.53
C THR A 104 -8.89 19.49 -25.21
N GLN A 105 -8.52 19.48 -26.48
CA GLN A 105 -8.22 18.23 -27.19
C GLN A 105 -7.01 17.53 -26.60
N MET A 106 -5.96 18.27 -26.23
CA MET A 106 -4.78 17.70 -25.51
C MET A 106 -5.17 17.09 -24.17
N GLY A 107 -6.04 17.75 -23.40
CA GLY A 107 -6.58 17.22 -22.14
C GLY A 107 -7.32 15.91 -22.35
N ASN A 108 -8.20 15.83 -23.34
CA ASN A 108 -8.94 14.61 -23.67
C ASN A 108 -8.01 13.46 -24.09
N LEU A 109 -7.00 13.75 -24.91
CA LEU A 109 -6.00 12.76 -25.32
C LEU A 109 -5.18 12.26 -24.11
N ALA A 110 -4.80 13.15 -23.21
CA ALA A 110 -4.06 12.80 -22.00
C ALA A 110 -4.87 11.86 -21.07
N VAL A 111 -6.15 12.16 -20.85
CA VAL A 111 -7.07 11.30 -20.09
C VAL A 111 -7.19 9.93 -20.76
N HIS A 112 -7.41 9.90 -22.08
CA HIS A 112 -7.52 8.65 -22.84
C HIS A 112 -6.24 7.81 -22.78
N CYS A 113 -5.07 8.43 -22.90
CA CYS A 113 -3.79 7.73 -22.77
C CYS A 113 -3.60 7.14 -21.36
N SER A 114 -3.94 7.91 -20.31
CA SER A 114 -3.85 7.44 -18.92
C SER A 114 -4.79 6.26 -18.64
N GLN A 115 -6.00 6.28 -19.19
CA GLN A 115 -6.96 5.18 -19.07
C GLN A 115 -6.48 3.91 -19.78
N ASN A 116 -5.96 4.05 -21.00
CA ASN A 116 -5.47 2.92 -21.78
C ASN A 116 -4.21 2.30 -21.16
N GLU A 117 -3.31 3.10 -20.59
CA GLU A 117 -2.14 2.60 -19.85
C GLU A 117 -2.58 1.74 -18.67
N ARG A 118 -3.51 2.24 -17.83
CA ARG A 118 -4.05 1.46 -16.71
C ARG A 118 -4.72 0.16 -17.16
N ARG A 119 -5.51 0.21 -18.24
CA ARG A 119 -6.15 -0.98 -18.79
C ARG A 119 -5.14 -2.01 -19.30
N ALA A 120 -4.04 -1.55 -19.90
CA ALA A 120 -2.96 -2.43 -20.33
C ALA A 120 -2.24 -3.08 -19.13
N ASP A 121 -1.98 -2.31 -18.07
CA ASP A 121 -1.39 -2.82 -16.83
C ASP A 121 -2.30 -3.81 -16.11
N GLU A 122 -3.60 -3.55 -16.08
CA GLU A 122 -4.59 -4.48 -15.52
C GLU A 122 -4.63 -5.78 -16.30
N ALA A 123 -4.63 -5.72 -17.64
CA ALA A 123 -4.60 -6.89 -18.49
C ALA A 123 -3.32 -7.72 -18.30
N ALA A 124 -2.17 -7.06 -18.19
CA ALA A 124 -0.90 -7.73 -17.94
C ALA A 124 -0.89 -8.43 -16.57
N ARG A 125 -1.40 -7.76 -15.53
CA ARG A 125 -1.55 -8.37 -14.19
C ARG A 125 -2.53 -9.54 -14.19
N ASP A 126 -3.65 -9.42 -14.89
CA ASP A 126 -4.64 -10.50 -15.01
C ASP A 126 -4.03 -11.79 -15.60
N VAL A 127 -3.21 -11.63 -16.63
CA VAL A 127 -2.49 -12.76 -17.24
C VAL A 127 -1.46 -13.35 -16.26
N ASP A 128 -0.67 -12.50 -15.61
CA ASP A 128 0.34 -12.93 -14.63
C ASP A 128 -0.31 -13.71 -13.45
N GLU A 129 -1.42 -13.20 -12.91
CA GLU A 129 -2.19 -13.87 -11.86
C GLU A 129 -2.73 -15.24 -12.31
N ARG A 130 -3.20 -15.37 -13.55
CA ARG A 130 -3.64 -16.65 -14.10
C ARG A 130 -2.50 -17.67 -14.18
N TYR A 131 -1.32 -17.25 -14.66
CA TYR A 131 -0.15 -18.12 -14.69
C TYR A 131 0.30 -18.53 -13.28
N LYS A 132 0.28 -17.61 -12.33
CA LYS A 132 0.57 -17.90 -10.92
C LYS A 132 -0.41 -18.90 -10.33
N CYS A 133 -1.72 -18.75 -10.59
CA CYS A 133 -2.73 -19.72 -10.15
C CYS A 133 -2.51 -21.10 -10.79
N ALA A 134 -2.30 -21.18 -12.11
CA ALA A 134 -2.06 -22.44 -12.80
C ALA A 134 -0.79 -23.16 -12.30
N TRP A 135 0.23 -22.40 -11.93
CA TRP A 135 1.43 -22.97 -11.32
C TRP A 135 1.14 -23.48 -9.91
N MET A 136 0.39 -22.73 -9.10
CA MET A 136 0.05 -23.09 -7.73
C MET A 136 -0.93 -24.26 -7.61
N GLU A 137 -1.77 -24.53 -8.61
CA GLU A 137 -2.63 -25.71 -8.64
C GLU A 137 -1.84 -27.03 -8.48
N LYS A 138 -0.62 -27.07 -9.04
CA LYS A 138 0.27 -28.23 -8.95
C LYS A 138 0.95 -28.36 -7.56
N HIS A 139 0.84 -27.33 -6.74
CA HIS A 139 1.50 -27.24 -5.44
C HIS A 139 0.51 -27.22 -4.28
N VAL A 140 -0.75 -27.58 -4.52
CA VAL A 140 -1.75 -27.72 -3.45
C VAL A 140 -1.26 -28.76 -2.44
N GLY A 141 -1.30 -28.39 -1.14
CA GLY A 141 -0.78 -29.19 -0.04
C GLY A 141 0.69 -28.95 0.29
N SER A 142 1.46 -28.30 -0.59
CA SER A 142 2.86 -27.94 -0.33
C SER A 142 2.98 -26.75 0.61
N GLU A 143 4.10 -26.68 1.34
CA GLU A 143 4.41 -25.59 2.26
C GLU A 143 5.50 -24.67 1.69
N PHE A 144 5.36 -23.39 1.97
CA PHE A 144 6.29 -22.36 1.50
C PHE A 144 6.56 -21.33 2.60
N ASP A 145 7.74 -20.75 2.56
CA ASP A 145 8.08 -19.57 3.34
C ASP A 145 7.58 -18.31 2.62
N GLY A 146 7.05 -17.37 3.37
CA GLY A 146 6.50 -16.15 2.82
C GLY A 146 6.57 -14.98 3.79
N ILE A 147 6.20 -13.82 3.28
CA ILE A 147 6.18 -12.57 4.04
C ILE A 147 4.78 -11.97 3.94
N VAL A 148 4.26 -11.47 5.04
CA VAL A 148 2.98 -10.76 5.07
C VAL A 148 3.11 -9.46 4.25
N SER A 149 2.50 -9.44 3.07
CA SER A 149 2.49 -8.31 2.13
C SER A 149 1.28 -7.39 2.29
N GLY A 150 0.27 -7.84 3.03
CA GLY A 150 -0.92 -7.05 3.32
C GLY A 150 -1.69 -7.58 4.52
N VAL A 151 -2.28 -6.67 5.29
CA VAL A 151 -3.13 -6.98 6.45
C VAL A 151 -4.48 -6.33 6.25
N THR A 152 -5.54 -7.10 6.38
CA THR A 152 -6.93 -6.66 6.22
C THR A 152 -7.81 -7.19 7.35
N SER A 153 -9.05 -6.70 7.43
CA SER A 153 -10.01 -7.19 8.43
C SER A 153 -10.45 -8.65 8.21
N PHE A 154 -10.29 -9.18 6.98
CA PHE A 154 -10.69 -10.55 6.63
C PHE A 154 -9.52 -11.53 6.52
N GLY A 155 -8.27 -11.07 6.72
CA GLY A 155 -7.10 -11.94 6.72
C GLY A 155 -5.81 -11.28 6.29
N LEU A 156 -4.81 -12.12 5.99
CA LEU A 156 -3.46 -11.72 5.62
C LEU A 156 -3.19 -12.07 4.16
N PHE A 157 -2.65 -11.13 3.41
CA PHE A 157 -2.02 -11.44 2.13
C PHE A 157 -0.57 -11.82 2.39
N VAL A 158 -0.17 -12.98 1.88
CA VAL A 158 1.20 -13.49 2.03
C VAL A 158 1.81 -13.63 0.65
N GLU A 159 2.98 -13.03 0.47
CA GLU A 159 3.82 -13.20 -0.72
C GLU A 159 4.87 -14.28 -0.44
N LEU A 160 4.93 -15.32 -1.26
CA LEU A 160 5.92 -16.38 -1.15
C LEU A 160 7.32 -15.85 -1.49
N THR A 161 8.32 -16.23 -0.70
CA THR A 161 9.68 -15.67 -0.80
C THR A 161 10.32 -15.98 -2.16
N ASP A 162 10.19 -17.20 -2.65
CA ASP A 162 10.87 -17.66 -3.86
C ASP A 162 10.12 -17.30 -5.14
N SER A 163 8.83 -17.64 -5.21
CA SER A 163 8.02 -17.51 -6.44
C SER A 163 7.34 -16.16 -6.59
N LYS A 164 7.34 -15.31 -5.54
CA LYS A 164 6.62 -14.03 -5.50
C LYS A 164 5.11 -14.16 -5.77
N VAL A 165 4.57 -15.35 -5.59
CA VAL A 165 3.13 -15.59 -5.66
C VAL A 165 2.48 -15.05 -4.39
N THR A 166 1.38 -14.32 -4.54
CA THR A 166 0.62 -13.79 -3.41
C THR A 166 -0.67 -14.57 -3.24
N GLY A 167 -1.00 -14.96 -2.02
CA GLY A 167 -2.26 -15.62 -1.68
C GLY A 167 -2.83 -15.09 -0.37
N LEU A 168 -4.06 -15.49 -0.08
CA LEU A 168 -4.81 -15.06 1.10
C LEU A 168 -4.79 -16.14 2.18
N VAL A 169 -4.36 -15.79 3.38
CA VAL A 169 -4.67 -16.53 4.61
C VAL A 169 -5.92 -15.88 5.20
N HIS A 170 -7.08 -16.50 4.98
CA HIS A 170 -8.32 -15.98 5.54
C HIS A 170 -8.28 -16.02 7.06
N ILE A 171 -8.97 -15.09 7.74
CA ILE A 171 -8.98 -14.95 9.21
C ILE A 171 -9.38 -16.25 9.91
N THR A 172 -10.24 -17.06 9.30
CA THR A 172 -10.65 -18.38 9.82
C THR A 172 -9.56 -19.45 9.75
N GLN A 173 -8.49 -19.22 8.99
CA GLN A 173 -7.31 -20.09 8.87
C GLN A 173 -6.19 -19.69 9.83
N LEU A 174 -6.37 -18.59 10.55
CA LEU A 174 -5.50 -18.19 11.65
C LEU A 174 -5.79 -19.03 12.90
N PRO A 175 -4.87 -19.11 13.88
CA PRO A 175 -5.12 -19.78 15.15
C PRO A 175 -6.43 -19.30 15.80
N ASN A 176 -7.14 -20.20 16.47
CA ASN A 176 -8.48 -19.95 17.00
C ASN A 176 -8.48 -18.85 18.06
N ASP A 177 -8.71 -17.63 17.61
CA ASP A 177 -8.81 -16.41 18.42
C ASP A 177 -9.78 -15.43 17.74
N TYR A 178 -10.17 -14.37 18.45
CA TYR A 178 -10.89 -13.25 17.90
C TYR A 178 -9.89 -12.16 17.53
N TYR A 179 -9.87 -11.76 16.23
CA TYR A 179 -8.87 -10.85 15.72
C TYR A 179 -9.43 -9.46 15.47
N HIS A 180 -8.76 -8.44 15.99
CA HIS A 180 -9.03 -7.03 15.74
C HIS A 180 -8.06 -6.48 14.70
N PHE A 181 -8.60 -5.82 13.68
CA PHE A 181 -7.82 -5.15 12.65
C PHE A 181 -7.60 -3.68 13.01
N ASP A 182 -6.34 -3.27 13.08
CA ASP A 182 -5.93 -1.86 13.19
C ASP A 182 -5.48 -1.35 11.80
N PRO A 183 -6.33 -0.54 11.13
CA PRO A 183 -6.01 -0.02 9.79
C PRO A 183 -4.89 1.04 9.79
N VAL A 184 -4.56 1.62 10.96
CA VAL A 184 -3.51 2.65 11.08
C VAL A 184 -2.14 2.00 11.19
N ARG A 185 -2.05 0.92 11.97
CA ARG A 185 -0.81 0.15 12.20
C ARG A 185 -0.63 -1.00 11.22
N HIS A 186 -1.61 -1.25 10.35
CA HIS A 186 -1.65 -2.44 9.48
C HIS A 186 -1.39 -3.73 10.27
N LEU A 187 -2.15 -3.89 11.34
CA LEU A 187 -1.97 -4.94 12.34
C LEU A 187 -3.26 -5.74 12.51
N LEU A 188 -3.14 -7.05 12.58
CA LEU A 188 -4.18 -7.96 13.03
C LEU A 188 -3.75 -8.53 14.38
N SER A 189 -4.51 -8.28 15.46
CA SER A 189 -4.18 -8.71 16.82
C SER A 189 -5.24 -9.62 17.41
N GLY A 190 -4.83 -10.80 17.90
CA GLY A 190 -5.69 -11.72 18.62
C GLY A 190 -5.99 -11.24 20.04
N GLU A 191 -7.23 -11.39 20.45
CA GLU A 191 -7.74 -10.90 21.73
C GLU A 191 -7.26 -11.76 22.91
N ARG A 192 -7.24 -13.08 22.76
CA ARG A 192 -6.92 -14.05 23.83
C ARG A 192 -5.49 -14.55 23.79
N GLY A 193 -4.99 -14.89 22.60
CA GLY A 193 -3.68 -15.49 22.39
C GLY A 193 -2.53 -14.49 22.33
N GLY A 194 -2.81 -13.20 22.22
CA GLY A 194 -1.80 -12.14 22.07
C GLY A 194 -1.00 -12.25 20.77
N LEU A 195 -1.44 -13.07 19.80
CA LEU A 195 -0.81 -13.21 18.51
C LEU A 195 -1.02 -11.93 17.68
N GLN A 196 0.05 -11.45 17.08
CA GLN A 196 -0.01 -10.27 16.23
C GLN A 196 0.63 -10.58 14.88
N PHE A 197 -0.05 -10.11 13.82
CA PHE A 197 0.44 -10.21 12.45
C PHE A 197 0.56 -8.81 11.87
N ARG A 198 1.74 -8.49 11.36
CA ARG A 198 2.08 -7.20 10.78
C ARG A 198 2.59 -7.36 9.36
N LEU A 199 2.54 -6.28 8.62
CA LEU A 199 3.21 -6.21 7.34
C LEU A 199 4.72 -6.47 7.52
N GLY A 200 5.28 -7.34 6.66
CA GLY A 200 6.69 -7.71 6.72
C GLY A 200 7.02 -8.89 7.65
N ASP A 201 6.04 -9.42 8.41
CA ASP A 201 6.28 -10.61 9.24
C ASP A 201 6.56 -11.83 8.35
N ALA A 202 7.61 -12.58 8.69
CA ALA A 202 7.90 -13.86 8.05
C ALA A 202 6.92 -14.92 8.57
N VAL A 203 6.34 -15.70 7.66
CA VAL A 203 5.37 -16.74 7.96
C VAL A 203 5.62 -17.96 7.09
N ARG A 204 5.20 -19.13 7.57
CA ARG A 204 5.18 -20.36 6.78
C ARG A 204 3.73 -20.71 6.49
N VAL A 205 3.43 -20.95 5.23
CA VAL A 205 2.07 -21.20 4.75
C VAL A 205 1.98 -22.47 3.94
N GLN A 206 0.82 -23.13 4.00
CA GLN A 206 0.47 -24.25 3.15
C GLN A 206 -0.58 -23.83 2.14
N VAL A 207 -0.43 -24.25 0.89
CA VAL A 207 -1.40 -24.01 -0.16
C VAL A 207 -2.63 -24.89 0.07
N LEU A 208 -3.79 -24.27 0.28
CA LEU A 208 -5.06 -24.96 0.44
C LEU A 208 -5.77 -25.16 -0.90
N ARG A 209 -5.80 -24.09 -1.68
CA ARG A 209 -6.52 -24.04 -2.94
C ARG A 209 -5.89 -23.01 -3.86
N ALA A 210 -5.84 -23.32 -5.15
CA ALA A 210 -5.64 -22.36 -6.21
C ALA A 210 -6.79 -22.50 -7.20
N SER A 211 -7.40 -21.39 -7.61
CA SER A 211 -8.51 -21.34 -8.55
C SER A 211 -8.15 -20.45 -9.72
N LEU A 212 -8.02 -21.05 -10.90
CA LEU A 212 -7.75 -20.32 -12.13
C LEU A 212 -8.94 -19.43 -12.54
N GLU A 213 -10.17 -19.89 -12.28
CA GLU A 213 -11.39 -19.13 -12.59
C GLU A 213 -11.52 -17.88 -11.74
N ASP A 214 -11.38 -18.03 -10.41
CA ASP A 214 -11.48 -16.92 -9.44
C ASP A 214 -10.21 -16.10 -9.37
N ARG A 215 -9.10 -16.58 -9.92
CA ARG A 215 -7.75 -16.00 -9.79
C ARG A 215 -7.35 -15.79 -8.32
N LYS A 216 -7.67 -16.79 -7.50
CA LYS A 216 -7.43 -16.76 -6.05
C LYS A 216 -6.58 -17.94 -5.62
N ILE A 217 -5.69 -17.66 -4.70
CA ILE A 217 -4.86 -18.65 -4.04
C ILE A 217 -5.10 -18.50 -2.55
N ASP A 218 -5.58 -19.58 -1.93
CA ASP A 218 -5.87 -19.63 -0.51
C ASP A 218 -4.76 -20.39 0.20
N PHE A 219 -4.25 -19.77 1.26
CA PHE A 219 -3.23 -20.33 2.13
C PHE A 219 -3.78 -20.63 3.51
N ARG A 220 -3.12 -21.53 4.21
CA ARG A 220 -3.26 -21.77 5.64
C ARG A 220 -1.94 -21.50 6.34
N LEU A 221 -1.97 -20.87 7.50
CA LEU A 221 -0.78 -20.68 8.32
C LEU A 221 -0.34 -22.03 8.93
N VAL A 222 0.94 -22.36 8.81
CA VAL A 222 1.55 -23.53 9.47
C VAL A 222 1.90 -23.12 10.90
N ARG A 223 1.45 -23.91 11.90
CA ARG A 223 1.42 -23.51 13.32
C ARG A 223 2.78 -23.35 14.02
N ASP A 224 3.87 -23.82 13.43
CA ASP A 224 5.18 -23.92 14.10
C ASP A 224 6.13 -22.74 13.88
N VAL A 225 5.62 -21.60 13.37
CA VAL A 225 6.44 -20.39 13.19
C VAL A 225 6.37 -19.54 14.46
N PRO A 226 7.50 -19.01 14.95
CA PRO A 226 7.50 -18.11 16.11
C PRO A 226 6.88 -16.77 15.75
N VAL A 227 5.56 -16.70 15.82
CA VAL A 227 4.83 -15.44 15.73
C VAL A 227 5.11 -14.64 17.01
N ARG A 228 5.47 -13.37 16.86
CA ARG A 228 5.71 -12.48 18.01
C ARG A 228 4.50 -12.50 18.96
N ARG A 229 4.69 -13.05 20.16
CA ARG A 229 3.74 -12.89 21.24
C ARG A 229 4.08 -11.60 21.97
N VAL A 230 3.20 -10.63 21.90
CA VAL A 230 3.28 -9.45 22.79
C VAL A 230 2.39 -9.74 23.99
N ALA A 231 2.89 -9.46 25.18
CA ALA A 231 2.10 -9.59 26.41
C ALA A 231 0.78 -8.83 26.24
N PRO A 232 -0.35 -9.35 26.74
CA PRO A 232 -1.65 -8.69 26.67
C PRO A 232 -1.51 -7.27 27.22
N VAL A 233 -1.93 -6.28 26.45
CA VAL A 233 -2.04 -4.91 26.96
C VAL A 233 -3.15 -4.95 28.00
N GLU A 234 -2.79 -4.85 29.30
CA GLU A 234 -3.79 -4.69 30.36
C GLU A 234 -4.73 -3.55 29.96
N ALA A 235 -6.01 -3.88 29.91
CA ALA A 235 -7.05 -2.86 29.70
C ALA A 235 -6.88 -1.77 30.77
N PRO A 236 -7.00 -0.47 30.42
CA PRO A 236 -6.86 0.59 31.39
C PRO A 236 -7.84 0.34 32.53
N ARG A 237 -7.32 0.10 33.73
CA ARG A 237 -8.11 -0.06 34.96
C ARG A 237 -9.00 1.17 35.06
N LYS A 238 -10.31 0.98 35.03
CA LYS A 238 -11.29 2.05 35.31
C LYS A 238 -10.86 2.70 36.61
N ALA A 239 -10.52 3.99 36.55
CA ALA A 239 -10.21 4.78 37.72
C ALA A 239 -11.32 4.61 38.75
N ALA A 240 -10.96 4.11 39.93
CA ALA A 240 -11.91 3.96 41.04
C ALA A 240 -12.52 5.34 41.35
N ALA A 241 -13.83 5.40 41.37
CA ALA A 241 -14.56 6.61 41.74
C ALA A 241 -14.12 7.10 43.12
N PRO A 242 -13.92 8.40 43.33
CA PRO A 242 -13.47 8.92 44.61
C PRO A 242 -14.52 8.58 45.70
N ARG A 243 -14.05 7.98 46.78
CA ARG A 243 -14.88 7.72 47.98
C ARG A 243 -15.42 9.06 48.49
N ARG A 244 -16.76 9.19 48.53
CA ARG A 244 -17.43 10.30 49.21
C ARG A 244 -17.11 10.21 50.69
N GLU A 245 -16.46 11.23 51.24
CA GLU A 245 -16.32 11.42 52.68
C GLU A 245 -17.70 11.66 53.35
N PRO A 246 -17.95 11.11 54.56
CA PRO A 246 -19.18 11.34 55.26
C PRO A 246 -19.25 12.80 55.77
N ARG A 247 -20.34 13.49 55.44
CA ARG A 247 -20.64 14.81 55.96
C ARG A 247 -20.76 14.75 57.48
N LYS A 248 -19.86 15.44 58.18
CA LYS A 248 -19.99 15.70 59.63
C LYS A 248 -21.19 16.60 59.86
N GLY A 249 -22.12 16.09 60.68
CA GLY A 249 -23.35 16.78 61.04
C GLY A 249 -23.05 18.08 61.80
N ALA A 250 -23.75 19.15 61.43
CA ALA A 250 -23.86 20.37 62.20
C ALA A 250 -24.73 20.11 63.44
N ARG A 251 -24.13 20.25 64.65
CA ARG A 251 -24.91 20.38 65.88
C ARG A 251 -25.22 21.88 66.06
N GLN A 252 -26.54 22.12 66.31
CA GLN A 252 -27.09 23.39 66.75
C GLN A 252 -26.56 23.87 68.06
N ARG A 253 -26.35 25.15 68.18
CA ARG A 253 -26.88 26.03 69.21
C ARG A 253 -27.20 27.39 68.63
#